data_a11f62ca11e5b09d1f93a241acbcf96b
#
_entry.id   a11f62ca11e5b09d1f93a241acbcf96b
#
_cell.length_a   1.000
_cell.length_b   1.000
_cell.length_c   1.000
_cell.angle_alpha   90.00
_cell.angle_beta   90.00
_cell.angle_gamma   90.00
#
_symmetry.space_group_name_H-M   'P 1'
#
loop_
_entity.id
_entity.type
_entity.pdbx_description
1 polymer ?
#
loop_
_entity_poly.entity_id
_entity_poly.type
_entity_poly.pdbx_seq_one_letter_code
_entity_poly.pdbx_strand_id
1 'polypeptide(L)'
;MPVTPITSDRLAKPVGPFSPAVREGDRVYTSGQVAQDPATGKLIAGGVAAQTEQILHNLAVILRAADKSLGDVVKVNVYLTDIRDFAEMNDVYAKHFAAPYPARTTVAVAALPLGAQVEIETIAG
;
A
#
# COMPACT_ATOMS: atom_id res chain seq x y z
N MET A 1 -20.04 0.32 -14.53
CA MET A 1 -20.21 -0.64 -13.41
C MET A 1 -19.96 0.07 -12.11
N PRO A 2 -20.88 0.00 -11.14
CA PRO A 2 -20.58 0.57 -9.84
C PRO A 2 -19.47 -0.23 -9.17
N VAL A 3 -18.63 0.47 -8.43
CA VAL A 3 -17.61 -0.17 -7.60
C VAL A 3 -18.15 -0.37 -6.20
N THR A 4 -17.66 -1.40 -5.51
CA THR A 4 -18.00 -1.66 -4.12
C THR A 4 -16.84 -1.21 -3.24
N PRO A 5 -17.05 -0.27 -2.31
CA PRO A 5 -15.97 0.16 -1.43
C PRO A 5 -15.60 -0.94 -0.43
N ILE A 6 -14.32 -1.04 -0.15
CA ILE A 6 -13.76 -1.93 0.86
C ILE A 6 -13.29 -1.05 2.01
N THR A 7 -13.76 -1.33 3.21
CA THR A 7 -13.39 -0.59 4.41
C THR A 7 -12.95 -1.56 5.51
N SER A 8 -12.22 -1.05 6.49
CA SER A 8 -11.79 -1.85 7.63
C SER A 8 -11.67 -0.96 8.87
N ASP A 9 -12.23 -1.44 9.99
CA ASP A 9 -12.08 -0.77 11.28
C ASP A 9 -10.65 -0.86 11.80
N ARG A 10 -9.83 -1.69 11.17
CA ARG A 10 -8.44 -1.93 11.58
C ARG A 10 -7.46 -0.99 10.90
N LEU A 11 -7.95 0.03 10.20
CA LEU A 11 -7.16 1.03 9.50
C LEU A 11 -7.62 2.42 9.89
N ALA A 12 -6.71 3.39 9.75
CA ALA A 12 -7.05 4.80 9.88
C ALA A 12 -8.07 5.18 8.80
N LYS A 13 -8.95 6.13 9.12
CA LYS A 13 -9.91 6.62 8.13
C LYS A 13 -9.18 7.39 7.04
N PRO A 14 -9.66 7.31 5.77
CA PRO A 14 -9.09 8.11 4.70
C PRO A 14 -9.13 9.60 5.02
N VAL A 15 -8.09 10.32 4.63
CA VAL A 15 -7.97 11.76 4.86
C VAL A 15 -8.53 12.59 3.71
N GLY A 16 -9.37 12.00 2.88
CA GLY A 16 -10.00 12.68 1.74
C GLY A 16 -11.16 11.87 1.19
N PRO A 17 -11.76 12.34 0.07
CA PRO A 17 -12.91 11.68 -0.53
C PRO A 17 -12.51 10.46 -1.37
N PHE A 18 -12.01 9.41 -0.71
CA PHE A 18 -11.63 8.17 -1.39
C PHE A 18 -11.83 6.99 -0.45
N SER A 19 -11.97 5.80 -1.03
CA SER A 19 -12.06 4.54 -0.28
C SER A 19 -10.66 3.94 -0.14
N PRO A 20 -10.37 3.20 0.93
CA PRO A 20 -9.10 2.46 1.04
C PRO A 20 -8.90 1.49 -0.12
N ALA A 21 -9.97 0.89 -0.61
CA ALA A 21 -9.96 0.05 -1.80
C ALA A 21 -11.38 -0.03 -2.36
N VAL A 22 -11.46 -0.47 -3.61
CA VAL A 22 -12.74 -0.77 -4.25
C VAL A 22 -12.65 -2.12 -4.94
N ARG A 23 -13.81 -2.78 -5.03
CA ARG A 23 -13.95 -4.01 -5.81
C ARG A 23 -14.71 -3.71 -7.08
N GLU A 24 -14.19 -4.21 -8.20
CA GLU A 24 -14.91 -4.22 -9.47
C GLU A 24 -14.75 -5.62 -10.08
N GLY A 25 -15.85 -6.35 -10.23
CA GLY A 25 -15.80 -7.75 -10.62
C GLY A 25 -14.98 -8.54 -9.59
N ASP A 26 -13.98 -9.27 -10.05
CA ASP A 26 -13.10 -10.05 -9.18
C ASP A 26 -11.84 -9.28 -8.77
N ARG A 27 -11.66 -8.05 -9.26
CA ARG A 27 -10.45 -7.27 -8.98
C ARG A 27 -10.68 -6.30 -7.84
N VAL A 28 -9.63 -6.13 -7.05
CA VAL A 28 -9.59 -5.18 -5.95
C VAL A 28 -8.47 -4.18 -6.23
N TYR A 29 -8.82 -2.90 -6.20
CA TYR A 29 -7.91 -1.78 -6.42
C TYR A 29 -7.73 -1.05 -5.10
N THR A 30 -6.52 -1.01 -4.58
CA THR A 30 -6.29 -0.23 -3.35
C THR A 30 -5.91 1.19 -3.72
N SER A 31 -6.29 2.14 -2.87
CA SER A 31 -5.71 3.46 -2.89
C SER A 31 -4.24 3.39 -2.48
N GLY A 32 -3.47 4.43 -2.78
CA GLY A 32 -2.11 4.52 -2.29
C GLY A 32 -2.08 4.58 -0.77
N GLN A 33 -1.21 3.80 -0.16
CA GLN A 33 -1.03 3.75 1.27
C GLN A 33 0.31 4.35 1.65
N VAL A 34 0.29 5.28 2.60
CA VAL A 34 1.48 5.70 3.32
C VAL A 34 1.46 5.03 4.70
N ALA A 35 2.58 5.10 5.41
CA ALA A 35 2.77 4.32 6.63
C ALA A 35 2.03 4.89 7.85
N GLN A 36 0.72 4.98 7.77
CA GLN A 36 -0.11 5.42 8.88
C GLN A 36 -0.22 4.34 9.93
N ASP A 37 -0.10 4.76 11.20
CA ASP A 37 -0.47 3.92 12.33
C ASP A 37 -2.00 3.81 12.35
N PRO A 38 -2.58 2.60 12.31
CA PRO A 38 -4.04 2.45 12.28
C PRO A 38 -4.74 3.04 13.52
N ALA A 39 -4.06 3.08 14.66
CA ALA A 39 -4.65 3.57 15.90
C ALA A 39 -4.70 5.10 15.96
N THR A 40 -3.74 5.80 15.36
CA THR A 40 -3.60 7.25 15.49
C THR A 40 -3.85 8.01 14.18
N GLY A 41 -3.72 7.36 13.04
CA GLY A 41 -3.78 8.00 11.73
C GLY A 41 -2.51 8.77 11.35
N LYS A 42 -1.53 8.82 12.26
CA LYS A 42 -0.28 9.54 12.02
C LYS A 42 0.73 8.63 11.33
N LEU A 43 1.66 9.25 10.58
CA LEU A 43 2.77 8.52 10.02
C LEU A 43 3.62 7.94 11.16
N ILE A 44 4.02 6.67 11.03
CA ILE A 44 4.89 6.04 12.04
C ILE A 44 6.27 6.69 12.06
N ALA A 45 6.96 6.55 13.18
CA ALA A 45 8.36 6.92 13.28
C ALA A 45 9.22 5.91 12.50
N GLY A 46 10.35 6.38 11.99
CA GLY A 46 11.31 5.54 11.28
C GLY A 46 11.47 5.95 9.83
N GLY A 47 12.43 5.32 9.16
CA GLY A 47 12.77 5.60 7.78
C GLY A 47 11.99 4.74 6.79
N VAL A 48 12.53 4.65 5.56
CA VAL A 48 11.85 3.97 4.46
C VAL A 48 11.60 2.49 4.74
N ALA A 49 12.50 1.81 5.43
CA ALA A 49 12.30 0.40 5.76
C ALA A 49 11.10 0.20 6.68
N ALA A 50 11.03 0.97 7.76
CA ALA A 50 9.91 0.91 8.70
C ALA A 50 8.61 1.30 8.03
N GLN A 51 8.63 2.33 7.19
CA GLN A 51 7.44 2.79 6.47
C GLN A 51 6.96 1.74 5.47
N THR A 52 7.86 1.12 4.72
CA THR A 52 7.50 0.05 3.78
C THR A 52 6.85 -1.12 4.51
N GLU A 53 7.40 -1.52 5.66
CA GLU A 53 6.84 -2.61 6.47
C GLU A 53 5.41 -2.29 6.92
N GLN A 54 5.18 -1.09 7.44
CA GLN A 54 3.85 -0.68 7.90
C GLN A 54 2.85 -0.61 6.74
N ILE A 55 3.27 -0.10 5.58
CA ILE A 55 2.41 -0.02 4.41
C ILE A 55 1.96 -1.41 3.97
N LEU A 56 2.90 -2.36 3.86
CA LEU A 56 2.56 -3.70 3.41
C LEU A 56 1.66 -4.41 4.42
N HIS A 57 1.84 -4.15 5.70
CA HIS A 57 0.93 -4.62 6.73
C HIS A 57 -0.48 -4.03 6.54
N ASN A 58 -0.58 -2.73 6.32
CA ASN A 58 -1.87 -2.05 6.10
C ASN A 58 -2.55 -2.57 4.82
N LEU A 59 -1.79 -2.77 3.75
CA LEU A 59 -2.33 -3.33 2.51
C LEU A 59 -2.86 -4.75 2.72
N ALA A 60 -2.15 -5.57 3.50
CA ALA A 60 -2.62 -6.92 3.82
C ALA A 60 -3.95 -6.88 4.58
N VAL A 61 -4.13 -5.93 5.48
CA VAL A 61 -5.41 -5.74 6.20
C VAL A 61 -6.53 -5.36 5.24
N ILE A 62 -6.27 -4.42 4.32
CA ILE A 62 -7.24 -3.99 3.31
C ILE A 62 -7.65 -5.17 2.43
N LEU A 63 -6.66 -5.90 1.93
CA LEU A 63 -6.92 -7.03 1.02
C LEU A 63 -7.70 -8.14 1.73
N ARG A 64 -7.39 -8.42 3.00
CA ARG A 64 -8.15 -9.40 3.77
C ARG A 64 -9.61 -9.00 3.91
N ALA A 65 -9.91 -7.71 4.07
CA ALA A 65 -11.29 -7.22 4.13
C ALA A 65 -12.04 -7.46 2.81
N ALA A 66 -11.30 -7.70 1.73
CA ALA A 66 -11.85 -8.02 0.41
C ALA A 66 -11.70 -9.50 0.06
N ASP A 67 -11.39 -10.36 1.03
CA ASP A 67 -11.12 -11.79 0.84
C ASP A 67 -9.96 -12.06 -0.11
N LYS A 68 -8.94 -11.20 -0.08
CA LYS A 68 -7.72 -11.32 -0.86
C LYS A 68 -6.50 -11.31 0.07
N SER A 69 -5.34 -11.60 -0.50
CA SER A 69 -4.06 -11.53 0.21
C SER A 69 -3.02 -10.88 -0.69
N LEU A 70 -1.82 -10.63 -0.15
CA LEU A 70 -0.71 -10.12 -0.95
C LEU A 70 -0.35 -11.10 -2.09
N GLY A 71 -0.60 -12.41 -1.90
CA GLY A 71 -0.39 -13.41 -2.94
C GLY A 71 -1.31 -13.25 -4.16
N ASP A 72 -2.40 -12.52 -4.02
CA ASP A 72 -3.35 -12.24 -5.12
C ASP A 72 -3.01 -10.96 -5.88
N VAL A 73 -2.01 -10.21 -5.43
CA VAL A 73 -1.61 -8.96 -6.07
C VAL A 73 -0.96 -9.24 -7.42
N VAL A 74 -1.43 -8.54 -8.46
CA VAL A 74 -0.93 -8.68 -9.83
C VAL A 74 -0.12 -7.48 -10.27
N LYS A 75 -0.35 -6.31 -9.68
CA LYS A 75 0.35 -5.07 -10.03
C LYS A 75 0.58 -4.23 -8.79
N VAL A 76 1.79 -3.69 -8.68
CA VAL A 76 2.20 -2.78 -7.60
C VAL A 76 2.81 -1.53 -8.22
N ASN A 77 2.45 -0.36 -7.70
CA ASN A 77 3.16 0.88 -7.98
C ASN A 77 3.75 1.40 -6.66
N VAL A 78 5.04 1.68 -6.68
CA VAL A 78 5.77 2.20 -5.53
C VAL A 78 6.29 3.60 -5.86
N TYR A 79 6.00 4.55 -4.97
CA TYR A 79 6.43 5.93 -5.09
C TYR A 79 7.39 6.25 -3.94
N LEU A 80 8.57 6.76 -4.27
CA LEU A 80 9.59 7.15 -3.29
C LEU A 80 9.86 8.64 -3.42
N THR A 81 10.18 9.30 -2.32
CA THR A 81 10.62 10.70 -2.39
C THR A 81 12.13 10.82 -2.66
N ASP A 82 12.86 9.70 -2.55
CA ASP A 82 14.28 9.65 -2.83
C ASP A 82 14.59 8.30 -3.48
N ILE A 83 15.04 8.30 -4.73
CA ILE A 83 15.32 7.06 -5.46
C ILE A 83 16.48 6.26 -4.81
N ARG A 84 17.31 6.91 -3.98
CA ARG A 84 18.38 6.23 -3.24
C ARG A 84 17.84 5.24 -2.20
N ASP A 85 16.56 5.34 -1.84
CA ASP A 85 15.90 4.42 -0.91
C ASP A 85 15.42 3.12 -1.59
N PHE A 86 15.66 2.98 -2.89
CA PHE A 86 15.18 1.85 -3.69
C PHE A 86 15.60 0.50 -3.11
N ALA A 87 16.89 0.33 -2.80
CA ALA A 87 17.41 -0.95 -2.31
C ALA A 87 16.86 -1.30 -0.93
N GLU A 88 16.75 -0.33 -0.03
CA GLU A 88 16.23 -0.55 1.31
C GLU A 88 14.74 -0.90 1.29
N MET A 89 13.98 -0.22 0.44
CA MET A 89 12.57 -0.56 0.20
C MET A 89 12.45 -1.98 -0.35
N ASN A 90 13.27 -2.35 -1.33
CA ASN A 90 13.24 -3.68 -1.93
C ASN A 90 13.52 -4.79 -0.91
N ASP A 91 14.43 -4.58 0.02
CA ASP A 91 14.76 -5.58 1.03
C ASP A 91 13.54 -5.92 1.89
N VAL A 92 12.74 -4.93 2.25
CA VAL A 92 11.51 -5.14 3.00
C VAL A 92 10.43 -5.75 2.11
N TYR A 93 10.26 -5.21 0.91
CA TYR A 93 9.29 -5.69 -0.07
C TYR A 93 9.45 -7.19 -0.32
N ALA A 94 10.68 -7.65 -0.48
CA ALA A 94 10.97 -9.06 -0.75
C ALA A 94 10.57 -10.01 0.37
N LYS A 95 10.35 -9.51 1.58
CA LYS A 95 9.89 -10.32 2.71
C LYS A 95 8.38 -10.57 2.67
N HIS A 96 7.64 -9.78 1.89
CA HIS A 96 6.18 -9.83 1.85
C HIS A 96 5.63 -10.43 0.56
N PHE A 97 6.41 -10.45 -0.51
CA PHE A 97 6.00 -11.01 -1.79
C PHE A 97 6.89 -12.19 -2.16
N ALA A 98 6.28 -13.20 -2.75
CA ALA A 98 6.98 -14.41 -3.22
C ALA A 98 6.85 -14.53 -4.73
N ALA A 99 7.76 -15.27 -5.35
CA ALA A 99 7.66 -15.58 -6.77
C ALA A 99 6.45 -16.50 -7.03
N PRO A 100 5.73 -16.33 -8.13
CA PRO A 100 5.95 -15.30 -9.15
C PRO A 100 5.55 -13.92 -8.63
N TYR A 101 6.48 -12.96 -8.76
CA TYR A 101 6.24 -11.61 -8.25
C TYR A 101 5.21 -10.87 -9.09
N PRO A 102 4.42 -9.96 -8.49
CA PRO A 102 3.56 -9.09 -9.28
C PRO A 102 4.38 -8.15 -10.18
N ALA A 103 3.78 -7.68 -11.26
CA ALA A 103 4.39 -6.61 -12.04
C ALA A 103 4.52 -5.37 -11.16
N ARG A 104 5.61 -4.59 -11.33
CA ARG A 104 5.85 -3.42 -10.48
C ARG A 104 6.47 -2.28 -11.27
N THR A 105 6.05 -1.06 -10.94
CA THR A 105 6.70 0.17 -11.33
C THR A 105 7.14 0.89 -10.06
N THR A 106 8.38 1.39 -10.03
CA THR A 106 8.91 2.16 -8.91
C THR A 106 9.49 3.46 -9.47
N VAL A 107 9.03 4.59 -8.95
CA VAL A 107 9.49 5.92 -9.39
C VAL A 107 9.71 6.82 -8.18
N ALA A 108 10.54 7.85 -8.36
CA ALA A 108 10.69 8.92 -7.38
C ALA A 108 9.72 10.04 -7.74
N VAL A 109 9.15 10.66 -6.72
CA VAL A 109 8.20 11.78 -6.84
C VAL A 109 8.69 12.95 -5.97
N ALA A 110 8.13 14.14 -6.21
CA ALA A 110 8.55 15.34 -5.51
C ALA A 110 8.20 15.33 -4.03
N ALA A 111 7.03 14.78 -3.67
CA ALA A 111 6.55 14.71 -2.29
C ALA A 111 5.41 13.70 -2.19
N LEU A 112 5.13 13.27 -0.97
CA LEU A 112 4.03 12.35 -0.67
C LEU A 112 3.20 12.90 0.49
N PRO A 113 1.94 12.45 0.63
CA PRO A 113 1.09 12.86 1.75
C PRO A 113 1.74 12.61 3.10
N LEU A 114 1.46 13.47 4.07
CA LEU A 114 1.93 13.36 5.46
C LEU A 114 3.46 13.40 5.61
N GLY A 115 4.18 13.83 4.58
CA GLY A 115 5.65 13.81 4.60
C GLY A 115 6.23 12.40 4.50
N ALA A 116 5.47 11.45 3.95
CA ALA A 116 5.92 10.07 3.78
C ALA A 116 7.12 9.97 2.84
N GLN A 117 7.94 8.96 3.06
CA GLN A 117 9.09 8.64 2.20
C GLN A 117 8.74 7.59 1.14
N VAL A 118 7.66 6.85 1.34
CA VAL A 118 7.20 5.83 0.42
C VAL A 118 5.68 5.73 0.45
N GLU A 119 5.10 5.42 -0.72
CA GLU A 119 3.68 5.14 -0.88
C GLU A 119 3.54 3.96 -1.83
N ILE A 120 2.59 3.07 -1.56
CA ILE A 120 2.38 1.87 -2.39
C ILE A 120 0.89 1.70 -2.66
N GLU A 121 0.56 1.38 -3.91
CA GLU A 121 -0.79 0.99 -4.32
C GLU A 121 -0.76 -0.34 -5.05
N THR A 122 -1.86 -1.08 -5.02
CA THR A 122 -1.91 -2.43 -5.58
C THR A 122 -3.19 -2.71 -6.34
N ILE A 123 -3.11 -3.68 -7.25
CA ILE A 123 -4.26 -4.30 -7.88
C ILE A 123 -4.17 -5.79 -7.59
N ALA A 124 -5.23 -6.37 -7.01
CA ALA A 124 -5.32 -7.79 -6.73
C ALA A 124 -6.35 -8.45 -7.64
N GLY A 125 -6.01 -9.61 -8.14
CA GLY A 125 -6.88 -10.38 -9.01
C GLY A 125 -7.66 -11.49 -8.33
#